data_84518700f294393d69a13951533db826
#
_entry.id   84518700f294393d69a13951533db826
#
_cell.length_a   1.000
_cell.length_b   1.000
_cell.length_c   1.000
_cell.angle_alpha   90.00
_cell.angle_beta   90.00
_cell.angle_gamma   90.00
#
_symmetry.space_group_name_H-M   'P 1'
#
loop_
_entity.id
_entity.type
_entity.pdbx_description
1 polymer ?
#
loop_
_entity_poly.entity_id
_entity_poly.type
_entity_poly.pdbx_seq_one_letter_code
_entity_poly.pdbx_strand_id
1 'polypeptide(L)'
;MGIKRFIIFLLTASLTITGKVNGQEPGMAKADSGCVQKDLSDVIRGALHKPPKIKKDGAGSLLLLPIIGSNPATGFMVGVGGQYAFKMSGSTLYSAFMGSAQVTTKAQVIFLLKNNIYTRNNKIFFSGDWRYLIYSQPTYGLGTTSPEGGVLDYQYNLLGTETTQDSLTQPMKFNFARFHQLVTFKIKTGFYAGFGYQYDGYYKIVDEKLRLAPGDTLLTSHYLYSQNYGFSTDHYIFSGLTANLIYDTRDNMINPYKGIYAAASWKGGMEFLGNEKTVNYFQFEWRSFHSLSKSNPRHLIALWLIGTFSKEGKLPYMILPATAYDQRSRAARGYTQGRFRGANLVYGEAEYRFPISKCSGVLGGVVFMNATTTDNVAKSLALFESIKPGYGAGLRIMADKSSRTNLAVDVGFGQNSFGFYLAASETF
;
A
#
# COMPACT_ATOMS: atom_id res chain seq x y z
N MET A 1 9.52 -7.34 -28.15
CA MET A 1 8.90 -6.21 -28.87
C MET A 1 7.44 -5.93 -28.46
N GLY A 2 6.70 -6.84 -27.84
CA GLY A 2 5.29 -6.67 -27.44
C GLY A 2 5.02 -5.89 -26.14
N ILE A 3 5.88 -5.99 -25.14
CA ILE A 3 5.63 -5.47 -23.78
C ILE A 3 5.85 -3.96 -23.67
N LYS A 4 6.83 -3.39 -24.40
CA LYS A 4 7.01 -1.92 -24.46
C LYS A 4 5.78 -1.19 -25.03
N ARG A 5 5.04 -1.83 -25.93
CA ARG A 5 3.78 -1.29 -26.48
C ARG A 5 2.62 -1.33 -25.49
N PHE A 6 2.60 -2.31 -24.56
CA PHE A 6 1.54 -2.44 -23.56
C PHE A 6 1.59 -1.35 -22.49
N ILE A 7 2.80 -1.00 -22.03
CA ILE A 7 3.00 0.09 -21.04
C ILE A 7 2.72 1.45 -21.66
N ILE A 8 3.12 1.65 -22.91
CA ILE A 8 2.79 2.87 -23.67
C ILE A 8 1.27 2.96 -23.90
N PHE A 9 0.58 1.84 -24.11
CA PHE A 9 -0.88 1.81 -24.27
C PHE A 9 -1.61 2.17 -22.96
N LEU A 10 -1.12 1.74 -21.79
CA LEU A 10 -1.64 2.15 -20.48
C LEU A 10 -1.42 3.66 -20.21
N LEU A 11 -0.26 4.19 -20.61
CA LEU A 11 0.06 5.62 -20.48
C LEU A 11 -0.70 6.49 -21.51
N THR A 12 -0.87 6.02 -22.74
CA THR A 12 -1.58 6.78 -23.78
C THR A 12 -3.10 6.72 -23.65
N ALA A 13 -3.67 5.62 -23.17
CA ALA A 13 -5.10 5.54 -22.86
C ALA A 13 -5.55 6.51 -21.75
N SER A 14 -4.61 6.90 -20.86
CA SER A 14 -4.89 7.87 -19.79
C SER A 14 -4.85 9.32 -20.23
N LEU A 15 -4.16 9.63 -21.35
CA LEU A 15 -3.95 11.01 -21.83
C LEU A 15 -5.05 11.51 -22.78
N THR A 16 -5.90 10.65 -23.31
CA THR A 16 -6.92 11.02 -24.31
C THR A 16 -8.33 11.22 -23.74
N ILE A 17 -8.55 11.03 -22.45
CA ILE A 17 -9.85 11.30 -21.81
C ILE A 17 -9.84 12.67 -21.11
N THR A 18 -9.56 13.75 -21.85
CA THR A 18 -9.86 15.11 -21.43
C THR A 18 -11.28 15.51 -21.82
N GLY A 19 -12.28 14.89 -21.18
CA GLY A 19 -13.65 15.38 -21.20
C GLY A 19 -13.78 16.60 -20.28
N LYS A 20 -14.34 17.70 -20.80
CA LYS A 20 -14.69 18.90 -20.01
C LYS A 20 -15.53 18.49 -18.80
N VAL A 21 -14.98 18.66 -17.60
CA VAL A 21 -15.71 18.51 -16.34
C VAL A 21 -16.51 19.79 -16.10
N ASN A 22 -17.76 19.81 -16.52
CA ASN A 22 -18.73 20.78 -16.02
C ASN A 22 -19.06 20.38 -14.57
N GLY A 23 -18.77 21.27 -13.62
CA GLY A 23 -19.14 21.10 -12.21
C GLY A 23 -20.64 21.15 -12.03
N GLN A 24 -21.27 19.98 -11.97
CA GLN A 24 -22.60 19.81 -11.39
C GLN A 24 -22.45 19.19 -10.01
N GLU A 25 -23.18 19.75 -9.04
CA GLU A 25 -23.31 19.21 -7.68
C GLU A 25 -23.64 17.71 -7.74
N PRO A 26 -23.10 16.89 -6.80
CA PRO A 26 -23.41 15.47 -6.76
C PRO A 26 -24.84 15.28 -6.23
N GLY A 27 -25.82 15.38 -7.11
CA GLY A 27 -27.12 14.79 -6.86
C GLY A 27 -26.90 13.30 -6.58
N MET A 28 -27.42 12.79 -5.46
CA MET A 28 -27.54 11.34 -5.25
C MET A 28 -28.10 10.74 -6.54
N ALA A 29 -27.33 9.84 -7.18
CA ALA A 29 -27.82 9.09 -8.29
C ALA A 29 -29.12 8.41 -7.83
N LYS A 30 -30.26 8.78 -8.43
CA LYS A 30 -31.53 8.06 -8.23
C LYS A 30 -31.24 6.61 -8.61
N ALA A 31 -31.25 5.75 -7.57
CA ALA A 31 -31.26 4.32 -7.82
C ALA A 31 -32.47 3.99 -8.69
N ASP A 32 -32.30 3.00 -9.54
CA ASP A 32 -33.39 2.41 -10.33
C ASP A 32 -34.64 2.28 -9.46
N SER A 33 -35.77 2.75 -9.93
CA SER A 33 -37.02 2.94 -9.18
C SER A 33 -37.35 1.70 -8.32
N GLY A 34 -37.15 1.77 -7.02
CA GLY A 34 -37.50 0.75 -6.03
C GLY A 34 -36.37 0.16 -5.19
N CYS A 35 -35.09 0.39 -5.53
CA CYS A 35 -33.97 -0.20 -4.79
C CYS A 35 -33.42 0.70 -3.70
N VAL A 36 -33.47 0.22 -2.45
CA VAL A 36 -32.87 0.92 -1.29
C VAL A 36 -31.47 0.38 -1.03
N GLN A 37 -30.47 1.25 -1.11
CA GLN A 37 -29.10 0.90 -0.76
C GLN A 37 -29.01 0.53 0.73
N LYS A 38 -28.41 -0.62 1.03
CA LYS A 38 -28.23 -1.18 2.38
C LYS A 38 -26.75 -1.34 2.68
N ASP A 39 -26.43 -1.38 3.97
CA ASP A 39 -25.14 -1.79 4.48
C ASP A 39 -25.29 -2.99 5.43
N LEU A 40 -24.17 -3.49 5.96
CA LEU A 40 -24.19 -4.63 6.88
C LEU A 40 -25.04 -4.37 8.13
N SER A 41 -25.03 -3.13 8.64
CA SER A 41 -25.87 -2.73 9.77
C SER A 41 -27.36 -2.85 9.44
N ASP A 42 -27.78 -2.44 8.24
CA ASP A 42 -29.18 -2.55 7.81
C ASP A 42 -29.62 -4.01 7.68
N VAL A 43 -28.73 -4.87 7.16
CA VAL A 43 -29.00 -6.32 7.02
C VAL A 43 -29.17 -6.97 8.39
N ILE A 44 -28.24 -6.73 9.33
CA ILE A 44 -28.31 -7.27 10.69
C ILE A 44 -29.56 -6.76 11.42
N ARG A 45 -29.86 -5.47 11.33
CA ARG A 45 -31.06 -4.89 11.95
C ARG A 45 -32.35 -5.45 11.35
N GLY A 46 -32.39 -5.63 10.03
CA GLY A 46 -33.52 -6.28 9.36
C GLY A 46 -33.75 -7.72 9.84
N ALA A 47 -32.67 -8.51 9.97
CA ALA A 47 -32.76 -9.87 10.52
C ALA A 47 -33.21 -9.89 11.99
N LEU A 48 -32.92 -8.85 12.76
CA LEU A 48 -33.35 -8.65 14.14
C LEU A 48 -34.69 -7.89 14.28
N HIS A 49 -35.41 -7.66 13.17
CA HIS A 49 -36.67 -6.90 13.11
C HIS A 49 -36.58 -5.48 13.73
N LYS A 50 -35.40 -4.83 13.67
CA LYS A 50 -35.17 -3.47 14.17
C LYS A 50 -35.24 -2.45 13.02
N PRO A 51 -35.78 -1.24 13.25
CA PRO A 51 -35.85 -0.21 12.21
C PRO A 51 -34.45 0.20 11.72
N PRO A 52 -34.30 0.67 10.47
CA PRO A 52 -33.03 1.18 9.94
C PRO A 52 -32.45 2.28 10.85
N LYS A 53 -31.12 2.33 10.97
CA LYS A 53 -30.44 3.40 11.72
C LYS A 53 -30.27 4.61 10.81
N ILE A 54 -30.99 5.70 11.11
CA ILE A 54 -30.80 6.97 10.43
C ILE A 54 -29.52 7.62 10.98
N LYS A 55 -28.48 7.74 10.18
CA LYS A 55 -27.28 8.51 10.50
C LYS A 55 -27.45 9.92 9.96
N LYS A 56 -27.04 10.93 10.75
CA LYS A 56 -26.91 12.32 10.26
C LYS A 56 -25.76 12.36 9.25
N ASP A 57 -25.90 13.16 8.19
CA ASP A 57 -24.80 13.34 7.22
C ASP A 57 -23.55 13.86 7.93
N GLY A 58 -22.41 13.27 7.63
CA GLY A 58 -21.14 13.60 8.29
C GLY A 58 -20.94 13.03 9.70
N ALA A 59 -21.91 12.31 10.27
CA ALA A 59 -21.72 11.63 11.55
C ALA A 59 -20.57 10.62 11.46
N GLY A 60 -19.70 10.61 12.47
CA GLY A 60 -18.58 9.67 12.55
C GLY A 60 -19.06 8.21 12.51
N SER A 61 -18.32 7.37 11.79
CA SER A 61 -18.56 5.94 11.66
C SER A 61 -17.34 5.18 12.13
N LEU A 62 -17.49 4.43 13.22
CA LEU A 62 -16.47 3.55 13.75
C LEU A 62 -16.77 2.11 13.33
N LEU A 63 -15.80 1.47 12.69
CA LEU A 63 -15.77 0.05 12.38
C LEU A 63 -14.60 -0.57 13.10
N LEU A 64 -14.87 -1.54 13.98
CA LEU A 64 -13.85 -2.33 14.67
C LEU A 64 -14.04 -3.80 14.30
N LEU A 65 -12.93 -4.48 14.06
CA LEU A 65 -12.88 -5.87 13.66
C LEU A 65 -11.82 -6.61 14.48
N PRO A 66 -12.13 -7.79 14.99
CA PRO A 66 -11.10 -8.68 15.51
C PRO A 66 -10.18 -9.11 14.36
N ILE A 67 -8.90 -9.20 14.65
CA ILE A 67 -7.89 -9.77 13.76
C ILE A 67 -7.47 -11.10 14.36
N ILE A 68 -7.69 -12.17 13.61
CA ILE A 68 -7.27 -13.51 13.97
C ILE A 68 -6.62 -14.12 12.73
N GLY A 69 -5.43 -14.65 12.87
CA GLY A 69 -4.70 -15.23 11.74
C GLY A 69 -3.57 -16.13 12.19
N SER A 70 -2.98 -16.80 11.25
CA SER A 70 -1.76 -17.59 11.45
C SER A 70 -0.99 -17.68 10.15
N ASN A 71 0.33 -17.54 10.24
CA ASN A 71 1.23 -17.83 9.14
C ASN A 71 2.60 -18.32 9.67
N PRO A 72 3.44 -18.95 8.84
CA PRO A 72 4.73 -19.48 9.28
C PRO A 72 5.67 -18.43 9.91
N ALA A 73 5.64 -17.19 9.45
CA ALA A 73 6.50 -16.11 9.97
C ALA A 73 6.05 -15.60 11.34
N THR A 74 4.74 -15.47 11.56
CA THR A 74 4.19 -14.89 12.81
C THR A 74 3.71 -15.93 13.82
N GLY A 75 3.43 -17.16 13.39
CA GLY A 75 2.64 -18.10 14.18
C GLY A 75 1.19 -17.63 14.28
N PHE A 76 0.49 -17.98 15.35
CA PHE A 76 -0.87 -17.51 15.61
C PHE A 76 -0.85 -16.04 16.04
N MET A 77 -1.78 -15.27 15.52
CA MET A 77 -1.87 -13.82 15.70
C MET A 77 -3.28 -13.44 16.14
N VAL A 78 -3.37 -12.56 17.11
CA VAL A 78 -4.63 -11.98 17.59
C VAL A 78 -4.48 -10.48 17.77
N GLY A 79 -5.56 -9.74 17.49
CA GLY A 79 -5.55 -8.29 17.63
C GLY A 79 -6.88 -7.65 17.32
N VAL A 80 -6.85 -6.34 17.22
CA VAL A 80 -7.98 -5.51 16.80
C VAL A 80 -7.52 -4.55 15.72
N GLY A 81 -8.37 -4.36 14.71
CA GLY A 81 -8.18 -3.35 13.69
C GLY A 81 -9.46 -2.60 13.41
N GLY A 82 -9.34 -1.43 12.84
CA GLY A 82 -10.53 -0.66 12.52
C GLY A 82 -10.28 0.63 11.78
N GLN A 83 -11.39 1.30 11.50
CA GLN A 83 -11.43 2.59 10.83
C GLN A 83 -12.46 3.50 11.51
N TYR A 84 -12.08 4.72 11.77
CA TYR A 84 -12.98 5.79 12.15
C TYR A 84 -13.07 6.79 11.00
N ALA A 85 -14.21 6.83 10.31
CA ALA A 85 -14.48 7.74 9.20
C ALA A 85 -15.39 8.86 9.66
N PHE A 86 -15.08 10.10 9.31
CA PHE A 86 -15.85 11.29 9.68
C PHE A 86 -15.72 12.38 8.61
N LYS A 87 -16.59 13.37 8.68
CA LYS A 87 -16.58 14.51 7.76
C LYS A 87 -16.58 15.81 8.55
N MET A 88 -15.61 16.68 8.28
CA MET A 88 -15.60 17.99 8.91
C MET A 88 -16.61 18.93 8.25
N SER A 89 -17.12 19.88 9.03
CA SER A 89 -18.06 20.89 8.54
C SER A 89 -17.53 21.62 7.30
N GLY A 90 -18.33 21.71 6.24
CA GLY A 90 -17.95 22.30 4.97
C GLY A 90 -16.96 21.49 4.13
N SER A 91 -16.52 20.31 4.61
CA SER A 91 -15.72 19.40 3.80
C SER A 91 -16.59 18.59 2.85
N THR A 92 -16.16 18.42 1.62
CA THR A 92 -16.79 17.52 0.64
C THR A 92 -16.28 16.09 0.77
N LEU A 93 -15.07 15.89 1.32
CA LEU A 93 -14.41 14.61 1.45
C LEU A 93 -14.49 14.07 2.88
N TYR A 94 -14.60 12.76 3.00
CA TYR A 94 -14.45 12.08 4.28
C TYR A 94 -12.97 12.08 4.72
N SER A 95 -12.79 12.17 6.01
CA SER A 95 -11.52 11.94 6.70
C SER A 95 -11.55 10.56 7.37
N ALA A 96 -10.40 9.94 7.57
CA ALA A 96 -10.33 8.66 8.24
C ALA A 96 -9.06 8.53 9.09
N PHE A 97 -9.24 7.93 10.27
CA PHE A 97 -8.19 7.22 10.99
C PHE A 97 -8.35 5.72 10.72
N MET A 98 -7.25 5.04 10.48
CA MET A 98 -7.20 3.59 10.36
C MET A 98 -6.09 3.07 11.26
N GLY A 99 -6.36 2.02 12.01
CA GLY A 99 -5.36 1.47 12.91
C GLY A 99 -5.54 -0.01 13.19
N SER A 100 -4.47 -0.63 13.68
CA SER A 100 -4.52 -1.97 14.23
C SER A 100 -3.44 -2.18 15.30
N ALA A 101 -3.76 -3.03 16.26
CA ALA A 101 -2.83 -3.53 17.26
C ALA A 101 -2.93 -5.05 17.32
N GLN A 102 -1.81 -5.74 17.21
CA GLN A 102 -1.75 -7.19 17.10
C GLN A 102 -0.54 -7.73 17.87
N VAL A 103 -0.71 -8.92 18.44
CA VAL A 103 0.36 -9.70 19.07
C VAL A 103 0.36 -11.11 18.50
N THR A 104 1.51 -11.78 18.55
CA THR A 104 1.68 -13.10 17.97
C THR A 104 2.32 -14.09 18.96
N THR A 105 2.13 -15.37 18.74
CA THR A 105 2.75 -16.43 19.56
C THR A 105 4.28 -16.47 19.45
N LYS A 106 4.86 -15.82 18.43
CA LYS A 106 6.31 -15.64 18.31
C LYS A 106 6.81 -14.33 18.94
N ALA A 107 6.07 -13.79 19.92
CA ALA A 107 6.38 -12.56 20.65
C ALA A 107 6.56 -11.33 19.73
N GLN A 108 5.86 -11.28 18.62
CA GLN A 108 5.84 -10.11 17.75
C GLN A 108 4.72 -9.15 18.16
N VAL A 109 4.97 -7.87 17.97
CA VAL A 109 4.01 -6.78 18.22
C VAL A 109 3.89 -5.96 16.96
N ILE A 110 2.66 -5.69 16.52
CA ILE A 110 2.37 -4.92 15.32
C ILE A 110 1.40 -3.82 15.71
N PHE A 111 1.85 -2.57 15.67
CA PHE A 111 1.03 -1.40 15.87
C PHE A 111 1.07 -0.52 14.63
N LEU A 112 -0.09 -0.22 14.06
CA LEU A 112 -0.26 0.62 12.89
C LEU A 112 -1.30 1.70 13.19
N LEU A 113 -1.01 2.96 12.87
CA LEU A 113 -1.97 4.05 12.89
C LEU A 113 -1.76 4.94 11.67
N LYS A 114 -2.81 5.17 10.92
CA LYS A 114 -2.80 5.99 9.71
C LYS A 114 -3.87 7.07 9.82
N ASN A 115 -3.58 8.24 9.33
CA ASN A 115 -4.53 9.32 9.24
C ASN A 115 -4.56 9.91 7.84
N ASN A 116 -5.76 10.28 7.40
CA ASN A 116 -5.99 11.05 6.20
C ASN A 116 -7.13 12.02 6.53
N ILE A 117 -6.81 13.28 6.79
CA ILE A 117 -7.72 14.24 7.39
C ILE A 117 -7.81 15.48 6.51
N TYR A 118 -9.00 15.78 6.03
CA TYR A 118 -9.35 17.06 5.42
C TYR A 118 -9.96 17.97 6.47
N THR A 119 -9.39 19.14 6.66
CA THR A 119 -9.94 20.16 7.57
C THR A 119 -11.18 20.81 6.97
N ARG A 120 -11.82 21.68 7.75
CA ARG A 120 -12.98 22.45 7.32
C ARG A 120 -12.77 23.11 5.96
N ASN A 121 -13.73 22.97 5.04
CA ASN A 121 -13.69 23.44 3.65
C ASN A 121 -12.50 22.87 2.84
N ASN A 122 -11.95 21.71 3.24
CA ASN A 122 -10.80 21.07 2.62
C ASN A 122 -9.57 22.00 2.48
N LYS A 123 -9.35 22.93 3.43
CA LYS A 123 -8.24 23.91 3.36
C LYS A 123 -6.89 23.26 3.56
N ILE A 124 -6.81 22.30 4.48
CA ILE A 124 -5.57 21.59 4.81
C ILE A 124 -5.85 20.11 4.73
N PHE A 125 -4.91 19.37 4.19
CA PHE A 125 -4.92 17.91 4.19
C PHE A 125 -3.70 17.38 4.94
N PHE A 126 -3.97 16.54 5.94
CA PHE A 126 -2.98 15.78 6.69
C PHE A 126 -3.00 14.33 6.22
N SER A 127 -1.83 13.75 6.01
CA SER A 127 -1.69 12.31 5.79
C SER A 127 -0.54 11.77 6.61
N GLY A 128 -0.80 10.74 7.39
CA GLY A 128 0.19 10.13 8.28
C GLY A 128 0.18 8.61 8.18
N ASP A 129 1.36 8.03 8.46
CA ASP A 129 1.58 6.59 8.57
C ASP A 129 2.56 6.37 9.73
N TRP A 130 2.04 5.90 10.85
CA TRP A 130 2.79 5.67 12.08
C TRP A 130 2.77 4.18 12.38
N ARG A 131 3.95 3.59 12.58
CA ARG A 131 4.07 2.14 12.82
C ARG A 131 5.09 1.88 13.92
N TYR A 132 4.81 0.88 14.73
CA TYR A 132 5.79 0.28 15.60
C TYR A 132 5.66 -1.23 15.51
N LEU A 133 6.76 -1.89 15.13
CA LEU A 133 6.78 -3.34 14.91
C LEU A 133 7.94 -3.95 15.70
N ILE A 134 7.69 -5.03 16.41
CA ILE A 134 8.67 -6.04 16.78
C ILE A 134 8.36 -7.21 15.86
N TYR A 135 9.19 -7.47 14.86
CA TYR A 135 8.76 -8.29 13.74
C TYR A 135 9.87 -9.17 13.16
N SER A 136 9.45 -10.20 12.48
CA SER A 136 10.32 -11.03 11.64
C SER A 136 9.76 -11.06 10.22
N GLN A 137 10.63 -10.84 9.24
CA GLN A 137 10.27 -10.82 7.84
C GLN A 137 11.37 -11.45 7.00
N PRO A 138 11.07 -12.34 6.04
CA PRO A 138 12.06 -12.82 5.11
C PRO A 138 12.50 -11.70 4.16
N THR A 139 13.77 -11.76 3.73
CA THR A 139 14.30 -10.96 2.62
C THR A 139 14.78 -11.85 1.49
N TYR A 140 14.86 -11.31 0.28
CA TYR A 140 14.99 -12.07 -0.95
C TYR A 140 16.04 -11.52 -1.93
N GLY A 141 16.86 -10.57 -1.49
CA GLY A 141 17.84 -9.89 -2.35
C GLY A 141 17.26 -8.69 -3.09
N LEU A 142 17.95 -8.29 -4.15
CA LEU A 142 17.61 -7.09 -4.94
C LEU A 142 17.12 -7.46 -6.34
N GLY A 143 16.21 -6.62 -6.85
CA GLY A 143 15.68 -6.73 -8.20
C GLY A 143 14.53 -7.72 -8.35
N THR A 144 13.88 -7.66 -9.49
CA THR A 144 12.79 -8.57 -9.87
C THR A 144 13.26 -9.90 -10.44
N THR A 145 14.56 -10.08 -10.64
CA THR A 145 15.17 -11.34 -11.08
C THR A 145 15.56 -12.26 -9.93
N SER A 146 15.34 -11.85 -8.67
CA SER A 146 15.56 -12.75 -7.53
C SER A 146 14.72 -14.03 -7.69
N PRO A 147 15.24 -15.21 -7.28
CA PRO A 147 14.68 -16.52 -7.63
C PRO A 147 13.20 -16.68 -7.29
N GLU A 148 12.56 -17.57 -8.01
CA GLU A 148 11.17 -17.97 -7.78
C GLU A 148 11.00 -18.62 -6.41
N GLY A 149 9.75 -18.58 -5.91
CA GLY A 149 9.44 -19.19 -4.61
C GLY A 149 9.90 -18.38 -3.40
N GLY A 150 10.32 -17.14 -3.57
CA GLY A 150 10.75 -16.28 -2.47
C GLY A 150 12.13 -16.63 -1.93
N VAL A 151 12.93 -17.31 -2.71
CA VAL A 151 14.26 -17.78 -2.37
C VAL A 151 15.29 -16.79 -2.87
N LEU A 152 16.35 -16.58 -2.11
CA LEU A 152 17.44 -15.73 -2.54
C LEU A 152 18.23 -16.36 -3.68
N ASP A 153 18.52 -15.53 -4.65
CA ASP A 153 19.57 -15.84 -5.60
C ASP A 153 20.93 -15.66 -4.95
N TYR A 154 21.51 -16.75 -4.47
CA TYR A 154 22.93 -16.82 -4.12
C TYR A 154 23.84 -16.94 -5.35
N GLN A 155 23.49 -16.33 -6.42
CA GLN A 155 24.47 -16.00 -7.44
C GLN A 155 25.58 -15.08 -6.89
N TYR A 156 25.43 -14.59 -5.69
CA TYR A 156 26.54 -14.31 -4.79
C TYR A 156 27.18 -15.64 -4.35
N ASN A 157 27.56 -16.45 -5.30
CA ASN A 157 28.33 -17.67 -5.05
C ASN A 157 29.75 -17.29 -4.63
N LEU A 158 29.83 -16.49 -3.56
CA LEU A 158 31.08 -16.09 -2.95
C LEU A 158 31.85 -17.27 -2.35
N LEU A 159 31.21 -18.42 -2.23
CA LEU A 159 31.77 -19.57 -1.51
C LEU A 159 31.59 -20.93 -2.22
N GLY A 160 31.10 -20.95 -3.46
CA GLY A 160 30.98 -22.21 -4.22
C GLY A 160 30.02 -23.26 -3.63
N THR A 161 29.07 -22.82 -2.76
CA THR A 161 28.15 -23.72 -2.10
C THR A 161 26.82 -23.70 -2.85
N GLU A 162 26.41 -24.82 -3.41
CA GLU A 162 25.06 -25.03 -3.91
C GLU A 162 24.10 -25.02 -2.72
N THR A 163 23.13 -24.12 -2.71
CA THR A 163 22.11 -24.03 -1.68
C THR A 163 20.78 -24.53 -2.21
N THR A 164 20.06 -25.30 -1.40
CA THR A 164 18.70 -25.73 -1.73
C THR A 164 17.72 -24.56 -1.62
N GLN A 165 16.59 -24.66 -2.30
CA GLN A 165 15.56 -23.63 -2.35
C GLN A 165 15.14 -23.13 -0.96
N ASP A 166 14.87 -24.04 -0.01
CA ASP A 166 14.47 -23.69 1.36
C ASP A 166 15.58 -23.03 2.18
N SER A 167 16.85 -23.28 1.86
CA SER A 167 17.99 -22.68 2.56
C SER A 167 18.24 -21.23 2.17
N LEU A 168 17.64 -20.76 1.07
CA LEU A 168 17.90 -19.44 0.50
C LEU A 168 17.03 -18.33 1.10
N THR A 169 15.91 -18.65 1.76
CA THR A 169 15.12 -17.66 2.48
C THR A 169 15.93 -17.06 3.62
N GLN A 170 16.04 -15.73 3.69
CA GLN A 170 16.80 -15.00 4.70
C GLN A 170 15.87 -14.26 5.64
N PRO A 171 15.44 -14.87 6.76
CA PRO A 171 14.60 -14.22 7.75
C PRO A 171 15.42 -13.16 8.52
N MET A 172 14.82 -12.01 8.69
CA MET A 172 15.35 -10.86 9.43
C MET A 172 14.46 -10.57 10.61
N LYS A 173 15.01 -10.49 11.82
CA LYS A 173 14.31 -9.95 13.00
C LYS A 173 14.72 -8.51 13.22
N PHE A 174 13.78 -7.67 13.62
CA PHE A 174 14.05 -6.27 13.88
C PHE A 174 12.93 -5.60 14.69
N ASN A 175 13.26 -4.48 15.31
CA ASN A 175 12.30 -3.50 15.77
C ASN A 175 12.23 -2.40 14.71
N PHE A 176 11.02 -2.01 14.32
CA PHE A 176 10.81 -0.97 13.32
C PHE A 176 9.90 0.12 13.87
N ALA A 177 10.34 1.36 13.72
CA ALA A 177 9.54 2.54 14.04
C ALA A 177 9.41 3.41 12.78
N ARG A 178 8.18 3.76 12.44
CA ARG A 178 7.85 4.70 11.36
C ARG A 178 7.05 5.87 11.89
N PHE A 179 7.45 7.06 11.52
CA PHE A 179 6.66 8.27 11.68
C PHE A 179 6.72 9.08 10.40
N HIS A 180 5.71 8.93 9.56
CA HIS A 180 5.53 9.74 8.37
C HIS A 180 4.34 10.66 8.59
N GLN A 181 4.54 11.96 8.45
CA GLN A 181 3.46 12.95 8.51
C GLN A 181 3.69 14.03 7.48
N LEU A 182 2.69 14.28 6.66
CA LEU A 182 2.66 15.39 5.74
C LEU A 182 1.50 16.34 6.06
N VAL A 183 1.71 17.60 5.74
CA VAL A 183 0.72 18.67 5.83
C VAL A 183 0.74 19.41 4.51
N THR A 184 -0.40 19.48 3.84
CA THR A 184 -0.54 20.17 2.57
C THR A 184 -1.68 21.19 2.63
N PHE A 185 -1.48 22.30 1.98
CA PHE A 185 -2.42 23.44 1.95
C PHE A 185 -3.08 23.50 0.57
N LYS A 186 -4.37 23.77 0.57
CA LYS A 186 -5.13 23.92 -0.66
C LYS A 186 -4.68 25.18 -1.42
N ILE A 187 -4.13 25.01 -2.61
CA ILE A 187 -3.77 26.10 -3.52
C ILE A 187 -4.97 26.49 -4.39
N LYS A 188 -5.62 25.49 -4.97
CA LYS A 188 -6.88 25.63 -5.73
C LYS A 188 -7.70 24.35 -5.58
N THR A 189 -8.89 24.33 -6.14
CA THR A 189 -9.76 23.15 -6.07
C THR A 189 -9.05 21.90 -6.55
N GLY A 190 -8.96 20.90 -5.67
CA GLY A 190 -8.29 19.63 -5.93
C GLY A 190 -6.77 19.67 -5.85
N PHE A 191 -6.11 20.84 -5.81
CA PHE A 191 -4.66 20.93 -5.81
C PHE A 191 -4.12 21.43 -4.47
N TYR A 192 -3.17 20.67 -3.91
CA TYR A 192 -2.53 20.93 -2.62
C TYR A 192 -1.01 20.89 -2.78
N ALA A 193 -0.32 21.74 -2.01
CA ALA A 193 1.12 21.72 -1.89
C ALA A 193 1.52 21.86 -0.41
N GLY A 194 2.62 21.26 -0.02
CA GLY A 194 3.10 21.36 1.35
C GLY A 194 4.33 20.53 1.62
N PHE A 195 4.57 20.28 2.88
CA PHE A 195 5.76 19.62 3.36
C PHE A 195 5.43 18.53 4.37
N GLY A 196 6.42 17.75 4.70
CA GLY A 196 6.30 16.71 5.71
C GLY A 196 7.64 16.29 6.27
N TYR A 197 7.56 15.40 7.24
CA TYR A 197 8.70 14.74 7.83
C TYR A 197 8.48 13.23 7.78
N GLN A 198 9.55 12.49 7.49
CA GLN A 198 9.57 11.05 7.45
C GLN A 198 10.71 10.52 8.31
N TYR A 199 10.36 9.56 9.13
CA TYR A 199 11.28 8.79 9.94
C TYR A 199 10.96 7.31 9.78
N ASP A 200 11.94 6.52 9.34
CA ASP A 200 11.94 5.06 9.34
C ASP A 200 13.19 4.59 10.07
N GLY A 201 13.03 3.91 11.20
CA GLY A 201 14.15 3.39 11.99
C GLY A 201 14.04 1.87 12.14
N TYR A 202 15.11 1.18 11.80
CA TYR A 202 15.31 -0.25 12.06
C TYR A 202 16.34 -0.41 13.16
N TYR A 203 16.01 -1.20 14.18
CA TYR A 203 16.84 -1.42 15.35
C TYR A 203 16.88 -2.89 15.72
N LYS A 204 17.97 -3.32 16.38
CA LYS A 204 18.15 -4.71 16.79
C LYS A 204 17.93 -5.66 15.61
N ILE A 205 18.53 -5.32 14.47
CA ILE A 205 18.45 -6.14 13.29
C ILE A 205 19.27 -7.40 13.55
N VAL A 206 18.64 -8.56 13.37
CA VAL A 206 19.29 -9.86 13.43
C VAL A 206 19.02 -10.57 12.11
N ASP A 207 20.08 -10.80 11.38
CA ASP A 207 20.09 -11.61 10.16
C ASP A 207 20.27 -13.07 10.55
N GLU A 208 19.18 -13.82 10.65
CA GLU A 208 19.15 -15.15 11.27
C GLU A 208 19.97 -16.22 10.54
N LYS A 209 20.31 -15.96 9.28
CA LYS A 209 21.14 -16.88 8.50
C LYS A 209 22.59 -16.46 8.34
N LEU A 210 22.94 -15.25 8.77
CA LEU A 210 24.32 -14.76 8.68
C LEU A 210 25.25 -15.60 9.57
N ARG A 211 26.30 -16.14 8.97
CA ARG A 211 27.36 -16.88 9.67
C ARG A 211 28.71 -16.35 9.22
N LEU A 212 29.53 -15.93 10.15
CA LEU A 212 30.84 -15.33 9.88
C LEU A 212 32.00 -16.16 10.41
N ALA A 213 31.72 -17.33 11.00
CA ALA A 213 32.77 -18.20 11.53
C ALA A 213 33.63 -18.80 10.41
N PRO A 214 34.97 -18.87 10.55
CA PRO A 214 35.82 -19.53 9.61
C PRO A 214 35.38 -21.00 9.39
N GLY A 215 35.21 -21.41 8.14
CA GLY A 215 34.77 -22.78 7.79
C GLY A 215 33.22 -22.96 7.83
N ASP A 216 32.48 -22.03 8.37
CA ASP A 216 31.01 -22.02 8.34
C ASP A 216 30.50 -20.61 8.00
N THR A 217 30.93 -20.07 6.87
CA THR A 217 30.58 -18.72 6.44
C THR A 217 29.37 -18.76 5.50
N LEU A 218 28.31 -18.00 5.86
CA LEU A 218 27.16 -17.75 5.01
C LEU A 218 26.85 -16.25 5.00
N LEU A 219 27.07 -15.59 3.87
CA LEU A 219 26.84 -14.17 3.70
C LEU A 219 25.44 -13.93 3.15
N THR A 220 24.71 -13.01 3.76
CA THR A 220 23.35 -12.65 3.35
C THR A 220 23.34 -11.40 2.48
N SER A 221 22.24 -11.18 1.75
CA SER A 221 22.10 -9.98 0.91
C SER A 221 22.12 -8.71 1.73
N HIS A 222 21.50 -8.71 2.90
CA HIS A 222 21.51 -7.57 3.82
C HIS A 222 22.93 -7.23 4.26
N TYR A 223 23.69 -8.24 4.71
CA TYR A 223 25.06 -8.07 5.16
C TYR A 223 25.97 -7.55 4.02
N LEU A 224 25.93 -8.21 2.86
CA LEU A 224 26.74 -7.82 1.70
C LEU A 224 26.42 -6.40 1.22
N TYR A 225 25.13 -6.03 1.16
CA TYR A 225 24.72 -4.71 0.78
C TYR A 225 25.22 -3.66 1.80
N SER A 226 25.05 -3.93 3.08
CA SER A 226 25.49 -3.04 4.15
C SER A 226 27.00 -2.83 4.14
N GLN A 227 27.78 -3.90 4.00
CA GLN A 227 29.23 -3.80 3.91
C GLN A 227 29.69 -3.04 2.66
N ASN A 228 29.08 -3.33 1.51
CA ASN A 228 29.46 -2.70 0.23
C ASN A 228 29.19 -1.18 0.21
N TYR A 229 28.14 -0.75 0.90
CA TYR A 229 27.77 0.66 0.92
C TYR A 229 28.07 1.36 2.25
N GLY A 230 28.70 0.69 3.22
CA GLY A 230 29.13 1.24 4.51
C GLY A 230 27.94 1.58 5.42
N PHE A 231 26.93 0.74 5.48
CA PHE A 231 25.83 0.83 6.43
C PHE A 231 26.06 -0.11 7.61
N SER A 232 25.52 0.27 8.78
CA SER A 232 25.41 -0.63 9.93
C SER A 232 24.60 -1.88 9.57
N THR A 233 24.87 -3.00 10.25
CA THR A 233 24.14 -4.26 10.07
C THR A 233 23.13 -4.53 11.18
N ASP A 234 23.16 -3.77 12.26
CA ASP A 234 22.30 -3.95 13.44
C ASP A 234 21.26 -2.84 13.62
N HIS A 235 21.50 -1.68 13.05
CA HIS A 235 20.55 -0.56 13.07
C HIS A 235 20.83 0.43 11.95
N TYR A 236 19.82 1.15 11.50
CA TYR A 236 19.92 2.33 10.63
C TYR A 236 18.60 3.07 10.57
N ILE A 237 18.67 4.33 10.18
CA ILE A 237 17.49 5.18 10.04
C ILE A 237 17.46 5.87 8.68
N PHE A 238 16.24 6.26 8.29
CA PHE A 238 15.99 7.33 7.35
C PHE A 238 15.19 8.42 8.07
N SER A 239 15.77 9.60 8.16
CA SER A 239 15.16 10.78 8.77
C SER A 239 15.24 11.92 7.76
N GLY A 240 14.10 12.42 7.29
CA GLY A 240 14.12 13.34 6.17
C GLY A 240 12.92 14.25 6.07
N LEU A 241 13.14 15.39 5.42
CA LEU A 241 12.08 16.31 5.04
C LEU A 241 11.49 15.93 3.68
N THR A 242 10.23 16.28 3.48
CA THR A 242 9.55 16.03 2.21
C THR A 242 8.87 17.28 1.68
N ALA A 243 8.94 17.49 0.36
CA ALA A 243 8.12 18.45 -0.36
C ALA A 243 7.07 17.68 -1.17
N ASN A 244 5.81 18.09 -1.08
CA ASN A 244 4.69 17.30 -1.57
C ASN A 244 3.75 18.15 -2.42
N LEU A 245 3.34 17.58 -3.56
CA LEU A 245 2.28 18.09 -4.43
C LEU A 245 1.20 17.03 -4.54
N ILE A 246 -0.08 17.41 -4.35
CA ILE A 246 -1.21 16.49 -4.42
C ILE A 246 -2.29 17.11 -5.29
N TYR A 247 -2.84 16.30 -6.19
CA TYR A 247 -4.04 16.60 -6.95
C TYR A 247 -5.10 15.55 -6.62
N ASP A 248 -6.21 15.95 -5.98
CA ASP A 248 -7.28 15.05 -5.53
C ASP A 248 -8.65 15.57 -5.94
N THR A 249 -9.26 14.88 -6.90
CA THR A 249 -10.60 15.12 -7.40
C THR A 249 -11.55 13.95 -7.16
N ARG A 250 -11.15 13.00 -6.30
CA ARG A 250 -12.00 11.86 -5.94
C ARG A 250 -13.29 12.32 -5.27
N ASP A 251 -14.37 11.63 -5.58
CA ASP A 251 -15.67 11.87 -4.95
C ASP A 251 -15.78 11.33 -3.52
N ASN A 252 -14.86 10.42 -3.15
CA ASN A 252 -14.72 9.85 -1.81
C ASN A 252 -13.27 9.38 -1.62
N MET A 253 -12.71 9.54 -0.43
CA MET A 253 -11.35 9.13 -0.14
C MET A 253 -11.25 7.64 0.23
N ILE A 254 -12.31 7.06 0.80
CA ILE A 254 -12.32 5.69 1.33
C ILE A 254 -12.61 4.69 0.21
N ASN A 255 -13.64 4.96 -0.59
CA ASN A 255 -14.04 4.12 -1.73
C ASN A 255 -14.54 5.02 -2.86
N PRO A 256 -13.64 5.56 -3.67
CA PRO A 256 -13.99 6.43 -4.78
C PRO A 256 -14.63 5.65 -5.92
N TYR A 257 -15.63 6.28 -6.55
CA TYR A 257 -16.27 5.76 -7.76
C TYR A 257 -15.84 6.55 -9.01
N LYS A 258 -15.35 7.78 -8.80
CA LYS A 258 -14.84 8.64 -9.88
C LYS A 258 -13.79 9.61 -9.35
N GLY A 259 -13.00 10.12 -10.28
CA GLY A 259 -11.99 11.13 -9.99
C GLY A 259 -10.57 10.57 -10.02
N ILE A 260 -9.63 11.44 -9.72
CA ILE A 260 -8.19 11.16 -9.79
C ILE A 260 -7.54 11.60 -8.47
N TYR A 261 -6.60 10.82 -8.02
CA TYR A 261 -5.61 11.20 -7.01
C TYR A 261 -4.23 11.07 -7.65
N ALA A 262 -3.45 12.14 -7.61
CA ALA A 262 -2.06 12.11 -8.02
C ALA A 262 -1.22 12.80 -6.95
N ALA A 263 -0.10 12.20 -6.59
CA ALA A 263 0.84 12.76 -5.62
C ALA A 263 2.27 12.64 -6.16
N ALA A 264 3.04 13.70 -5.95
CA ALA A 264 4.47 13.71 -6.21
C ALA A 264 5.18 14.22 -4.95
N SER A 265 6.20 13.51 -4.51
CA SER A 265 6.97 13.84 -3.31
C SER A 265 8.46 13.77 -3.63
N TRP A 266 9.16 14.83 -3.28
CA TRP A 266 10.60 14.77 -3.07
C TRP A 266 10.89 14.45 -1.61
N LYS A 267 11.89 13.61 -1.34
CA LYS A 267 12.28 13.17 -0.02
C LYS A 267 13.79 13.28 0.13
N GLY A 268 14.22 14.12 1.06
CA GLY A 268 15.61 14.38 1.33
C GLY A 268 15.97 13.93 2.75
N GLY A 269 16.79 12.87 2.85
CA GLY A 269 17.44 12.45 4.09
C GLY A 269 18.80 13.13 4.21
N MET A 270 19.08 13.75 5.35
CA MET A 270 20.29 14.54 5.59
C MET A 270 21.03 13.98 6.79
N GLU A 271 22.36 13.96 6.73
CA GLU A 271 23.22 13.42 7.81
C GLU A 271 22.98 14.09 9.16
N PHE A 272 22.75 15.42 9.18
CA PHE A 272 22.48 16.14 10.43
C PHE A 272 21.16 15.73 11.11
N LEU A 273 20.26 15.02 10.38
CA LEU A 273 19.05 14.41 10.94
C LEU A 273 19.27 12.98 11.45
N GLY A 274 20.52 12.50 11.45
CA GLY A 274 20.92 11.20 11.94
C GLY A 274 21.02 10.10 10.89
N ASN A 275 20.92 10.44 9.60
CA ASN A 275 21.17 9.47 8.53
C ASN A 275 22.67 9.19 8.41
N GLU A 276 23.05 7.95 8.07
CA GLU A 276 24.44 7.61 7.80
C GLU A 276 24.99 8.30 6.54
N LYS A 277 24.10 8.66 5.61
CA LYS A 277 24.44 9.34 4.36
C LYS A 277 23.31 10.24 3.91
N THR A 278 23.65 11.33 3.23
CA THR A 278 22.67 12.16 2.52
C THR A 278 22.11 11.40 1.34
N VAL A 279 20.79 11.41 1.19
CA VAL A 279 20.08 10.71 0.12
C VAL A 279 18.87 11.52 -0.35
N ASN A 280 18.66 11.52 -1.67
CA ASN A 280 17.52 12.16 -2.31
C ASN A 280 16.78 11.14 -3.19
N TYR A 281 15.46 11.06 -3.02
CA TYR A 281 14.63 10.24 -3.89
C TYR A 281 13.26 10.87 -4.14
N PHE A 282 12.63 10.46 -5.23
CA PHE A 282 11.32 10.91 -5.64
C PHE A 282 10.32 9.76 -5.55
N GLN A 283 9.12 10.08 -5.11
CA GLN A 283 7.99 9.17 -5.14
C GLN A 283 6.85 9.81 -5.90
N PHE A 284 6.27 9.02 -6.78
CA PHE A 284 5.07 9.38 -7.53
C PHE A 284 3.99 8.34 -7.25
N GLU A 285 2.76 8.81 -7.11
CA GLU A 285 1.58 7.95 -6.99
C GLU A 285 0.44 8.53 -7.82
N TRP A 286 -0.26 7.66 -8.57
CA TRP A 286 -1.41 8.03 -9.35
C TRP A 286 -2.50 6.96 -9.21
N ARG A 287 -3.74 7.41 -8.99
CA ARG A 287 -4.93 6.58 -8.91
C ARG A 287 -6.03 7.23 -9.73
N SER A 288 -6.78 6.45 -10.49
CA SER A 288 -7.95 6.96 -11.21
C SER A 288 -9.10 5.98 -11.14
N PHE A 289 -10.30 6.54 -11.15
CA PHE A 289 -11.55 5.80 -10.95
C PHE A 289 -12.53 6.21 -12.04
N HIS A 290 -13.01 5.24 -12.82
CA HIS A 290 -13.85 5.44 -13.98
C HIS A 290 -15.09 4.58 -13.88
N SER A 291 -16.23 5.20 -13.50
CA SER A 291 -17.51 4.50 -13.49
C SER A 291 -17.92 4.12 -14.93
N LEU A 292 -18.29 2.86 -15.12
CA LEU A 292 -18.75 2.31 -16.41
C LEU A 292 -20.27 2.40 -16.56
N SER A 293 -21.01 2.71 -15.50
CA SER A 293 -22.46 2.77 -15.51
C SER A 293 -22.97 4.06 -14.90
N LYS A 294 -23.89 4.72 -15.59
CA LYS A 294 -24.58 5.90 -15.10
C LYS A 294 -25.59 5.57 -13.98
N SER A 295 -26.21 4.40 -14.03
CA SER A 295 -27.20 3.93 -13.06
C SER A 295 -26.55 3.33 -11.81
N ASN A 296 -25.37 2.71 -11.92
CA ASN A 296 -24.67 2.11 -10.78
C ASN A 296 -23.18 2.46 -10.78
N PRO A 297 -22.76 3.52 -10.06
CA PRO A 297 -21.37 3.99 -10.06
C PRO A 297 -20.39 3.00 -9.45
N ARG A 298 -20.85 1.95 -8.77
CA ARG A 298 -20.01 0.87 -8.22
C ARG A 298 -19.51 -0.10 -9.29
N HIS A 299 -19.98 0.04 -10.52
CA HIS A 299 -19.48 -0.67 -11.70
C HIS A 299 -18.40 0.21 -12.32
N LEU A 300 -17.12 -0.07 -12.02
CA LEU A 300 -16.04 0.84 -12.36
C LEU A 300 -14.72 0.11 -12.66
N ILE A 301 -13.85 0.80 -13.38
CA ILE A 301 -12.42 0.46 -13.48
C ILE A 301 -11.65 1.43 -12.58
N ALA A 302 -10.74 0.88 -11.78
CA ALA A 302 -9.79 1.62 -10.97
C ALA A 302 -8.36 1.29 -11.40
N LEU A 303 -7.50 2.30 -11.50
CA LEU A 303 -6.10 2.15 -11.88
C LEU A 303 -5.22 2.76 -10.80
N TRP A 304 -4.09 2.11 -10.51
CA TRP A 304 -3.10 2.54 -9.53
C TRP A 304 -1.69 2.40 -10.10
N LEU A 305 -0.88 3.44 -9.93
CA LEU A 305 0.52 3.46 -10.33
C LEU A 305 1.36 4.06 -9.19
N ILE A 306 2.46 3.42 -8.88
CA ILE A 306 3.49 3.92 -7.95
C ILE A 306 4.83 3.89 -8.64
N GLY A 307 5.61 4.95 -8.49
CA GLY A 307 7.02 4.99 -8.87
C GLY A 307 7.84 5.57 -7.72
N THR A 308 8.96 4.94 -7.40
CA THR A 308 9.96 5.47 -6.47
C THR A 308 11.32 5.41 -7.13
N PHE A 309 12.03 6.53 -7.17
CA PHE A 309 13.27 6.68 -7.91
C PHE A 309 14.32 7.35 -7.03
N SER A 310 15.40 6.64 -6.75
CA SER A 310 16.58 7.18 -6.08
C SER A 310 17.37 8.00 -7.08
N LYS A 311 17.64 9.27 -6.75
CA LYS A 311 18.43 10.18 -7.60
C LYS A 311 19.86 10.26 -7.12
N GLU A 312 20.06 10.32 -5.82
CA GLU A 312 21.35 10.62 -5.22
C GLU A 312 21.50 9.89 -3.89
N GLY A 313 22.70 9.41 -3.61
CA GLY A 313 22.98 8.63 -2.41
C GLY A 313 22.45 7.20 -2.47
N LYS A 314 22.58 6.49 -1.37
CA LYS A 314 22.08 5.13 -1.19
C LYS A 314 21.23 5.06 0.07
N LEU A 315 20.13 4.33 0.00
CA LEU A 315 19.31 4.00 1.17
C LEU A 315 19.83 2.72 1.81
N PRO A 316 19.73 2.57 3.15
CA PRO A 316 19.98 1.29 3.81
C PRO A 316 19.07 0.18 3.28
N TYR A 317 19.52 -1.07 3.36
CA TYR A 317 18.89 -2.21 2.70
C TYR A 317 17.38 -2.34 2.99
N MET A 318 16.95 -2.31 4.26
CA MET A 318 15.53 -2.47 4.61
C MET A 318 14.67 -1.22 4.31
N ILE A 319 15.30 -0.08 4.05
CA ILE A 319 14.63 1.19 3.70
C ILE A 319 14.45 1.32 2.18
N LEU A 320 15.19 0.55 1.38
CA LEU A 320 15.03 0.53 -0.07
C LEU A 320 13.55 0.31 -0.47
N PRO A 321 13.08 0.98 -1.54
CA PRO A 321 11.77 0.72 -2.12
C PRO A 321 11.50 -0.76 -2.33
N ALA A 322 10.36 -1.24 -1.84
CA ALA A 322 10.02 -2.65 -1.93
C ALA A 322 8.50 -2.85 -2.06
N THR A 323 8.08 -4.02 -2.52
CA THR A 323 6.67 -4.41 -2.64
C THR A 323 5.96 -4.36 -1.29
N ALA A 324 4.72 -3.85 -1.26
CA ALA A 324 3.88 -3.67 -0.08
C ALA A 324 4.47 -2.73 1.00
N TYR A 325 5.38 -1.82 0.63
CA TYR A 325 5.89 -0.74 1.50
C TYR A 325 5.11 0.57 1.36
N ASP A 326 4.07 0.58 0.53
CA ASP A 326 3.10 1.66 0.42
C ASP A 326 2.34 1.89 1.73
N GLN A 327 1.66 3.03 1.86
CA GLN A 327 0.88 3.38 3.07
C GLN A 327 -0.15 2.31 3.44
N ARG A 328 -0.73 1.61 2.48
CA ARG A 328 -1.75 0.57 2.72
C ARG A 328 -1.18 -0.84 2.83
N SER A 329 0.11 -1.03 2.53
CA SER A 329 0.80 -2.34 2.47
C SER A 329 0.08 -3.33 1.53
N ARG A 330 -0.30 -2.85 0.34
CA ARG A 330 -1.12 -3.59 -0.63
C ARG A 330 -0.52 -3.66 -2.04
N ALA A 331 0.50 -2.85 -2.35
CA ALA A 331 1.18 -2.93 -3.64
C ALA A 331 1.76 -4.34 -3.87
N ALA A 332 1.52 -4.90 -5.06
CA ALA A 332 1.92 -6.25 -5.47
C ALA A 332 1.19 -7.39 -4.72
N ARG A 333 -0.15 -7.28 -4.61
CA ARG A 333 -0.98 -8.40 -4.14
C ARG A 333 -0.68 -9.66 -4.93
N GLY A 334 -0.49 -10.78 -4.24
CA GLY A 334 -0.01 -12.06 -4.78
C GLY A 334 1.44 -12.35 -4.39
N TYR A 335 2.19 -11.36 -3.90
CA TYR A 335 3.57 -11.51 -3.43
C TYR A 335 3.72 -11.16 -1.95
N THR A 336 4.69 -11.77 -1.30
CA THR A 336 5.05 -11.45 0.09
C THR A 336 5.58 -10.01 0.18
N GLN A 337 5.30 -9.34 1.29
CA GLN A 337 5.85 -8.01 1.57
C GLN A 337 7.38 -8.02 1.49
N GLY A 338 7.96 -7.07 0.76
CA GLY A 338 9.40 -6.97 0.57
C GLY A 338 9.99 -7.98 -0.43
N ARG A 339 9.14 -8.73 -1.17
CA ARG A 339 9.60 -9.74 -2.14
C ARG A 339 10.50 -9.17 -3.23
N PHE A 340 10.16 -8.04 -3.76
CA PHE A 340 10.96 -7.31 -4.74
C PHE A 340 11.40 -6.00 -4.14
N ARG A 341 12.70 -5.75 -4.17
CA ARG A 341 13.38 -4.61 -3.54
C ARG A 341 14.44 -4.08 -4.48
N GLY A 342 14.58 -2.76 -4.59
CA GLY A 342 15.59 -2.12 -5.42
C GLY A 342 15.73 -0.64 -5.09
N ALA A 343 16.73 0.04 -5.69
CA ALA A 343 16.88 1.48 -5.56
C ALA A 343 15.73 2.23 -6.26
N ASN A 344 15.24 1.64 -7.35
CA ASN A 344 14.10 2.13 -8.11
C ASN A 344 13.02 1.06 -8.18
N LEU A 345 11.76 1.48 -8.07
CA LEU A 345 10.60 0.59 -8.12
C LEU A 345 9.49 1.24 -8.93
N VAL A 346 8.86 0.47 -9.81
CA VAL A 346 7.60 0.84 -10.46
C VAL A 346 6.59 -0.28 -10.27
N TYR A 347 5.41 0.11 -9.88
CA TYR A 347 4.26 -0.77 -9.67
C TYR A 347 3.04 -0.21 -10.38
N GLY A 348 2.24 -1.08 -11.02
CA GLY A 348 0.95 -0.75 -11.61
C GLY A 348 -0.10 -1.80 -11.32
N GLU A 349 -1.36 -1.38 -11.06
CA GLU A 349 -2.50 -2.26 -10.85
C GLU A 349 -3.74 -1.72 -11.54
N ALA A 350 -4.54 -2.63 -12.12
CA ALA A 350 -5.87 -2.37 -12.64
C ALA A 350 -6.88 -3.25 -11.91
N GLU A 351 -7.97 -2.65 -11.45
CA GLU A 351 -9.10 -3.35 -10.83
C GLU A 351 -10.39 -3.10 -11.61
N TYR A 352 -11.16 -4.16 -11.80
CA TYR A 352 -12.54 -4.08 -12.20
C TYR A 352 -13.42 -4.39 -11.01
N ARG A 353 -14.13 -3.38 -10.51
CA ARG A 353 -15.06 -3.48 -9.37
C ARG A 353 -16.50 -3.54 -9.88
N PHE A 354 -17.29 -4.47 -9.35
CA PHE A 354 -18.65 -4.69 -9.80
C PHE A 354 -19.62 -5.02 -8.65
N PRO A 355 -20.90 -4.62 -8.74
CA PRO A 355 -21.90 -5.00 -7.77
C PRO A 355 -22.37 -6.44 -8.03
N ILE A 356 -22.39 -7.28 -6.98
CA ILE A 356 -23.01 -8.61 -6.99
C ILE A 356 -24.50 -8.46 -6.63
N SER A 357 -24.82 -7.78 -5.53
CA SER A 357 -26.18 -7.46 -5.17
C SER A 357 -26.62 -6.16 -5.85
N LYS A 358 -27.29 -6.27 -6.99
CA LYS A 358 -27.65 -5.15 -7.85
C LYS A 358 -28.54 -4.11 -7.16
N CYS A 359 -29.50 -4.54 -6.34
CA CYS A 359 -30.45 -3.67 -5.66
C CYS A 359 -29.91 -3.12 -4.33
N SER A 360 -29.60 -3.99 -3.38
CA SER A 360 -29.17 -3.54 -2.04
C SER A 360 -27.76 -2.93 -2.02
N GLY A 361 -26.91 -3.34 -2.95
CA GLY A 361 -25.52 -2.90 -2.99
C GLY A 361 -24.64 -3.39 -1.83
N VAL A 362 -25.10 -4.36 -1.03
CA VAL A 362 -24.34 -4.88 0.12
C VAL A 362 -23.14 -5.67 -0.35
N LEU A 363 -23.32 -6.51 -1.37
CA LEU A 363 -22.24 -7.36 -1.90
C LEU A 363 -21.71 -6.81 -3.22
N GLY A 364 -20.41 -6.84 -3.36
CA GLY A 364 -19.66 -6.51 -4.58
C GLY A 364 -18.49 -7.46 -4.76
N GLY A 365 -17.90 -7.41 -5.94
CA GLY A 365 -16.72 -8.18 -6.30
C GLY A 365 -15.66 -7.29 -6.92
N VAL A 366 -14.44 -7.79 -6.94
CA VAL A 366 -13.32 -7.22 -7.67
C VAL A 366 -12.54 -8.32 -8.37
N VAL A 367 -12.04 -8.04 -9.56
CA VAL A 367 -10.94 -8.76 -10.18
C VAL A 367 -9.82 -7.77 -10.46
N PHE A 368 -8.58 -8.19 -10.31
CA PHE A 368 -7.44 -7.30 -10.46
C PHE A 368 -6.27 -7.98 -11.14
N MET A 369 -5.43 -7.17 -11.76
CA MET A 369 -4.13 -7.54 -12.26
C MET A 369 -3.12 -6.45 -11.92
N ASN A 370 -1.91 -6.86 -11.58
CA ASN A 370 -0.82 -5.94 -11.25
C ASN A 370 0.50 -6.38 -11.86
N ALA A 371 1.46 -5.48 -11.85
CA ALA A 371 2.81 -5.74 -12.30
C ALA A 371 3.80 -4.89 -11.51
N THR A 372 4.94 -5.50 -11.16
CA THR A 372 6.02 -4.86 -10.40
C THR A 372 7.34 -5.03 -11.15
N THR A 373 8.16 -3.99 -11.13
CA THR A 373 9.55 -4.04 -11.56
C THR A 373 10.43 -3.28 -10.58
N THR A 374 11.60 -3.82 -10.30
CA THR A 374 12.66 -3.16 -9.52
C THR A 374 13.99 -3.39 -10.19
N ASP A 375 14.91 -2.44 -10.03
CA ASP A 375 16.27 -2.58 -10.52
C ASP A 375 17.16 -3.41 -9.57
N ASN A 376 18.27 -3.87 -10.10
CA ASN A 376 19.39 -4.42 -9.33
C ASN A 376 20.69 -3.88 -9.89
N VAL A 377 21.19 -2.80 -9.30
CA VAL A 377 22.40 -2.12 -9.77
C VAL A 377 23.64 -3.04 -9.71
N ALA A 378 23.69 -3.93 -8.72
CA ALA A 378 24.81 -4.87 -8.57
C ALA A 378 24.89 -5.91 -9.70
N LYS A 379 23.75 -6.20 -10.35
CA LYS A 379 23.66 -7.14 -11.48
C LYS A 379 23.39 -6.44 -12.81
N SER A 380 23.52 -5.11 -12.88
CA SER A 380 23.22 -4.30 -14.07
C SER A 380 21.78 -4.50 -14.61
N LEU A 381 20.86 -4.95 -13.76
CA LEU A 381 19.44 -5.08 -14.11
C LEU A 381 18.77 -3.72 -14.04
N ALA A 382 18.31 -3.22 -15.18
CA ALA A 382 17.56 -1.97 -15.25
C ALA A 382 16.06 -2.18 -14.99
N LEU A 383 15.34 -1.09 -14.68
CA LEU A 383 13.88 -1.12 -14.62
C LEU A 383 13.30 -1.61 -15.96
N PHE A 384 12.21 -2.38 -15.87
CA PHE A 384 11.47 -2.96 -16.99
C PHE A 384 12.17 -4.09 -17.77
N GLU A 385 13.39 -4.46 -17.43
CA GLU A 385 14.01 -5.68 -17.99
C GLU A 385 13.33 -6.95 -17.43
N SER A 386 12.91 -6.92 -16.18
CA SER A 386 12.15 -8.00 -15.58
C SER A 386 10.89 -7.42 -14.92
N ILE A 387 9.73 -7.94 -15.32
CA ILE A 387 8.42 -7.52 -14.80
C ILE A 387 7.74 -8.73 -14.20
N LYS A 388 7.27 -8.60 -12.95
CA LYS A 388 6.58 -9.68 -12.23
C LYS A 388 5.08 -9.39 -12.18
N PRO A 389 4.26 -10.15 -12.89
CA PRO A 389 2.81 -10.00 -12.87
C PRO A 389 2.19 -10.64 -11.63
N GLY A 390 1.07 -10.08 -11.18
CA GLY A 390 0.17 -10.68 -10.21
C GLY A 390 -1.27 -10.46 -10.62
N TYR A 391 -2.18 -11.30 -10.14
CA TYR A 391 -3.60 -11.19 -10.43
C TYR A 391 -4.43 -11.79 -9.29
N GLY A 392 -5.71 -11.51 -9.28
CA GLY A 392 -6.58 -12.08 -8.25
C GLY A 392 -8.00 -11.58 -8.32
N ALA A 393 -8.75 -11.99 -7.31
CA ALA A 393 -10.14 -11.61 -7.15
C ALA A 393 -10.48 -11.39 -5.67
N GLY A 394 -11.60 -10.75 -5.41
CA GLY A 394 -12.06 -10.52 -4.05
C GLY A 394 -13.53 -10.18 -3.94
N LEU A 395 -14.00 -10.24 -2.70
CA LEU A 395 -15.35 -9.89 -2.30
C LEU A 395 -15.35 -8.56 -1.52
N ARG A 396 -16.44 -7.84 -1.65
CA ARG A 396 -16.71 -6.58 -0.96
C ARG A 396 -18.05 -6.67 -0.24
N ILE A 397 -18.03 -6.35 1.06
CA ILE A 397 -19.25 -6.26 1.86
C ILE A 397 -19.37 -4.82 2.34
N MET A 398 -20.42 -4.12 1.97
CA MET A 398 -20.66 -2.73 2.40
C MET A 398 -20.91 -2.70 3.92
N ALA A 399 -19.92 -2.28 4.67
CA ALA A 399 -20.01 -2.15 6.12
C ALA A 399 -20.73 -0.86 6.55
N ASP A 400 -20.48 0.24 5.84
CA ASP A 400 -21.14 1.54 6.07
C ASP A 400 -21.36 2.28 4.73
N LYS A 401 -22.62 2.42 4.36
CA LYS A 401 -23.00 3.10 3.12
C LYS A 401 -22.75 4.60 3.13
N SER A 402 -22.73 5.24 4.30
CA SER A 402 -22.51 6.69 4.41
C SER A 402 -21.09 7.08 4.06
N SER A 403 -20.11 6.39 4.61
CA SER A 403 -18.68 6.59 4.32
C SER A 403 -18.19 5.78 3.12
N ARG A 404 -19.00 4.85 2.59
CA ARG A 404 -18.67 3.84 1.58
C ARG A 404 -17.60 2.87 2.06
N THR A 405 -17.52 2.60 3.35
CA THR A 405 -16.55 1.64 3.89
C THR A 405 -16.97 0.20 3.54
N ASN A 406 -16.08 -0.52 2.88
CA ASN A 406 -16.23 -1.94 2.60
C ASN A 406 -15.35 -2.79 3.52
N LEU A 407 -15.84 -3.98 3.86
CA LEU A 407 -14.98 -5.11 4.22
C LEU A 407 -14.52 -5.77 2.94
N ALA A 408 -13.23 -5.87 2.76
CA ALA A 408 -12.60 -6.47 1.59
C ALA A 408 -11.92 -7.78 1.96
N VAL A 409 -12.16 -8.80 1.13
CA VAL A 409 -11.51 -10.11 1.21
C VAL A 409 -10.94 -10.40 -0.17
N ASP A 410 -9.62 -10.44 -0.29
CA ASP A 410 -8.95 -10.66 -1.57
C ASP A 410 -8.04 -11.89 -1.51
N VAL A 411 -7.96 -12.60 -2.64
CA VAL A 411 -6.94 -13.61 -2.91
C VAL A 411 -6.15 -13.16 -4.13
N GLY A 412 -4.83 -13.08 -3.97
CA GLY A 412 -3.91 -12.69 -5.04
C GLY A 412 -2.90 -13.78 -5.32
N PHE A 413 -2.56 -13.94 -6.58
CA PHE A 413 -1.60 -14.92 -7.08
C PHE A 413 -0.47 -14.19 -7.80
N GLY A 414 0.75 -14.60 -7.51
CA GLY A 414 1.96 -14.20 -8.21
C GLY A 414 2.69 -15.44 -8.72
N GLN A 415 3.87 -15.24 -9.29
CA GLN A 415 4.71 -16.35 -9.72
C GLN A 415 5.16 -17.15 -8.47
N ASN A 416 4.79 -18.42 -8.38
CA ASN A 416 5.03 -19.33 -7.25
C ASN A 416 4.69 -18.72 -5.87
N SER A 417 3.67 -17.86 -5.81
CA SER A 417 3.28 -17.13 -4.62
C SER A 417 1.79 -16.86 -4.60
N PHE A 418 1.19 -16.82 -3.42
CA PHE A 418 -0.18 -16.33 -3.23
C PHE A 418 -0.30 -15.55 -1.94
N GLY A 419 -1.32 -14.71 -1.86
CA GLY A 419 -1.64 -13.94 -0.66
C GLY A 419 -3.13 -13.87 -0.40
N PHE A 420 -3.50 -13.89 0.87
CA PHE A 420 -4.85 -13.65 1.35
C PHE A 420 -4.88 -12.34 2.13
N TYR A 421 -5.87 -11.50 1.83
CA TYR A 421 -5.91 -10.14 2.37
C TYR A 421 -7.29 -9.81 2.92
N LEU A 422 -7.31 -9.31 4.16
CA LEU A 422 -8.50 -8.75 4.81
C LEU A 422 -8.29 -7.25 5.04
N ALA A 423 -9.29 -6.45 4.77
CA ALA A 423 -9.23 -5.00 5.02
C ALA A 423 -10.60 -4.40 5.33
N ALA A 424 -10.56 -3.27 6.05
CA ALA A 424 -11.73 -2.42 6.29
C ALA A 424 -11.72 -1.21 5.33
N SER A 425 -11.33 -1.39 4.06
CA SER A 425 -11.36 -0.38 3.00
C SER A 425 -11.03 -1.03 1.66
N GLU A 426 -11.09 -0.26 0.58
CA GLU A 426 -10.53 -0.68 -0.70
C GLU A 426 -8.98 -0.72 -0.67
N THR A 427 -8.38 -1.39 -1.65
CA THR A 427 -6.92 -1.49 -1.80
C THR A 427 -6.30 -0.11 -2.02
N PHE A 428 -6.93 0.73 -2.87
CA PHE A 428 -6.46 2.08 -3.18
C PHE A 428 -7.60 3.02 -3.54
#